data_5f98297aa04d207205dc5792834b3d1c
#
_entry.id   5f98297aa04d207205dc5792834b3d1c
#
_cell.length_a   1.000
_cell.length_b   1.000
_cell.length_c   1.000
_cell.angle_alpha   90.00
_cell.angle_beta   90.00
_cell.angle_gamma   90.00
#
_symmetry.space_group_name_H-M   'P 1'
#
loop_
_entity.id
_entity.type
_entity.pdbx_description
1 polymer ?
#
loop_
_entity_poly.entity_id
_entity_poly.type
_entity_poly.pdbx_seq_one_letter_code
_entity_poly.pdbx_strand_id
1 'polypeptide(L)'
;NRLPDPELHPDSTLTAWPDNRIAEDAHYVYHYDEYGRLTEKTDRIPTGVIRTDDERTHHYHYDSQHRLVFHTRIQHGEPLVESRYLYDPLGRRMAKRVWRRERDLTGWMSLSRKPEETWYGWDGDRLTTVQTDTTRIQTVYQPGSFAPLIRIETDNGEREKAQCRSLAEKLQQEGSEDGHGVVFPAELVRLLDRLEEEIRADRVSDESRAWLAQCGLTVEQLARQVEPEYTPARKVHFYHCDHRGLPLALISEDGNTVWSAEYDEWGNQLNEENPYYLYQPYRLPGQQYDEESGLDYNRHRYYDPLQGRYITQDPIGLAGGWSLYAYPLNPVNGIDPLGLSPADVALIRRKDQLNHQRAWDILSDTYEDMKRLNLGGTDQFFHCMAFCRVSKLNDAGVSRSAKGLGYEKEIRDYGLNLFGMYGRKVKLSHSEMIEDNKKDLAVNDHGLTCPSTTDCSDRCSDYINPEHKKTIKALQDAGYLK
;
A
#
# COMPACT_ATOMS: atom_id res chain seq x y z
N ASN A 1 -3.61 -25.88 14.59
CA ASN A 1 -2.72 -26.56 15.52
C ASN A 1 -2.01 -27.72 14.80
N ARG A 2 -0.71 -27.57 14.58
CA ARG A 2 0.15 -28.63 14.05
C ARG A 2 0.60 -29.63 15.13
N LEU A 3 -0.01 -29.65 16.29
CA LEU A 3 0.27 -30.72 17.25
C LEU A 3 -0.21 -32.04 16.65
N PRO A 4 0.68 -33.03 16.47
CA PRO A 4 0.28 -34.32 15.97
C PRO A 4 -0.74 -34.94 16.90
N ASP A 5 -1.73 -35.60 16.32
CA ASP A 5 -2.69 -36.39 17.07
C ASP A 5 -1.92 -37.52 17.79
N PRO A 6 -2.01 -37.64 19.12
CA PRO A 6 -1.31 -38.70 19.84
C PRO A 6 -1.71 -40.10 19.40
N GLU A 7 -2.92 -40.29 18.84
CA GLU A 7 -3.36 -41.59 18.33
C GLU A 7 -2.71 -41.93 16.98
N LEU A 8 -2.48 -40.89 16.14
CA LEU A 8 -1.85 -41.08 14.82
C LEU A 8 -0.31 -40.99 14.88
N HIS A 9 0.21 -40.31 15.89
CA HIS A 9 1.65 -40.07 16.07
C HIS A 9 2.10 -40.37 17.52
N PRO A 10 2.05 -41.63 17.98
CA PRO A 10 2.35 -42.00 19.37
C PRO A 10 3.78 -41.71 19.80
N ASP A 11 4.70 -41.62 18.85
CA ASP A 11 6.11 -41.31 19.10
C ASP A 11 6.44 -39.81 19.10
N SER A 12 5.44 -38.94 18.98
CA SER A 12 5.63 -37.51 19.01
C SER A 12 6.02 -37.03 20.41
N THR A 13 7.16 -36.34 20.49
CA THR A 13 7.67 -35.72 21.73
C THR A 13 7.12 -34.26 21.89
N LEU A 14 6.18 -33.85 21.04
CA LEU A 14 5.63 -32.49 21.09
C LEU A 14 4.76 -32.31 22.32
N THR A 15 5.10 -31.31 23.13
CA THR A 15 4.40 -31.00 24.38
C THR A 15 3.65 -29.67 24.26
N ALA A 16 2.47 -29.60 24.87
CA ALA A 16 1.70 -28.38 25.00
C ALA A 16 1.41 -28.09 26.49
N TRP A 17 1.33 -26.83 26.81
CA TRP A 17 0.88 -26.38 28.12
C TRP A 17 -0.66 -26.52 28.23
N PRO A 18 -1.21 -26.60 29.47
CA PRO A 18 -2.65 -26.81 29.66
C PRO A 18 -3.57 -25.83 28.94
N ASP A 19 -3.09 -24.62 28.63
CA ASP A 19 -3.82 -23.56 27.95
C ASP A 19 -3.58 -23.52 26.43
N ASN A 20 -3.18 -24.65 25.85
CA ASN A 20 -2.91 -24.79 24.43
C ASN A 20 -1.70 -23.99 23.90
N ARG A 21 -0.77 -23.61 24.76
CA ARG A 21 0.53 -23.07 24.37
C ARG A 21 1.47 -24.22 24.00
N ILE A 22 2.23 -24.07 22.92
CA ILE A 22 3.25 -25.07 22.54
C ILE A 22 4.49 -24.82 23.41
N ALA A 23 4.94 -25.82 24.14
CA ALA A 23 6.16 -25.72 24.94
C ALA A 23 7.42 -26.02 24.12
N GLU A 24 7.35 -27.01 23.22
CA GLU A 24 8.41 -27.36 22.29
C GLU A 24 7.87 -28.06 21.05
N ASP A 25 8.62 -28.01 19.95
CA ASP A 25 8.39 -28.81 18.76
C ASP A 25 9.69 -29.45 18.27
N ALA A 26 9.73 -29.95 17.04
CA ALA A 26 10.91 -30.60 16.48
C ALA A 26 12.13 -29.66 16.34
N HIS A 27 11.91 -28.35 16.29
CA HIS A 27 12.92 -27.35 15.94
C HIS A 27 13.19 -26.34 17.04
N TYR A 28 12.19 -26.08 17.92
CA TYR A 28 12.26 -24.97 18.90
C TYR A 28 11.72 -25.35 20.27
N VAL A 29 12.21 -24.62 21.28
CA VAL A 29 11.63 -24.51 22.62
C VAL A 29 11.05 -23.12 22.78
N TYR A 30 9.88 -23.01 23.43
CA TYR A 30 9.08 -21.78 23.52
C TYR A 30 8.81 -21.40 24.97
N HIS A 31 8.98 -20.11 25.29
CA HIS A 31 8.62 -19.54 26.58
C HIS A 31 7.59 -18.42 26.41
N TYR A 32 6.68 -18.33 27.37
CA TYR A 32 5.58 -17.38 27.37
C TYR A 32 5.53 -16.61 28.68
N ASP A 33 5.06 -15.37 28.62
CA ASP A 33 4.80 -14.58 29.82
C ASP A 33 3.45 -14.94 30.47
N GLU A 34 3.14 -14.24 31.58
CA GLU A 34 1.88 -14.40 32.34
C GLU A 34 0.63 -14.09 31.52
N TYR A 35 0.76 -13.27 30.46
CA TYR A 35 -0.33 -12.92 29.51
C TYR A 35 -0.43 -13.91 28.35
N GLY A 36 0.37 -14.99 28.35
CA GLY A 36 0.38 -15.98 27.27
C GLY A 36 1.00 -15.50 25.98
N ARG A 37 1.81 -14.44 26.00
CA ARG A 37 2.55 -13.95 24.82
C ARG A 37 3.88 -14.68 24.72
N LEU A 38 4.27 -15.08 23.50
CA LEU A 38 5.56 -15.69 23.25
C LEU A 38 6.68 -14.68 23.54
N THR A 39 7.53 -14.95 24.51
CA THR A 39 8.66 -14.09 24.88
C THR A 39 9.99 -14.59 24.37
N GLU A 40 10.11 -15.92 24.19
CA GLU A 40 11.36 -16.53 23.74
C GLU A 40 11.07 -17.74 22.85
N LYS A 41 11.91 -17.91 21.82
CA LYS A 41 11.93 -19.07 20.91
C LYS A 41 13.38 -19.43 20.66
N THR A 42 13.80 -20.58 21.14
CA THR A 42 15.18 -21.02 21.08
C THR A 42 15.33 -22.25 20.18
N ASP A 43 16.36 -22.27 19.32
CA ASP A 43 16.67 -23.43 18.47
C ASP A 43 16.87 -24.67 19.32
N ARG A 44 16.25 -25.77 18.90
CA ARG A 44 16.46 -27.09 19.54
C ARG A 44 17.59 -27.80 18.84
N ILE A 45 18.68 -28.07 19.58
CA ILE A 45 19.80 -28.84 19.05
C ILE A 45 19.49 -30.33 19.21
N PRO A 46 19.50 -31.12 18.12
CA PRO A 46 19.29 -32.58 18.20
C PRO A 46 20.32 -33.23 19.12
N THR A 47 19.85 -34.13 19.99
CA THR A 47 20.69 -34.93 20.88
C THR A 47 21.76 -35.71 20.09
N GLY A 48 23.02 -35.47 20.37
CA GLY A 48 24.17 -36.12 19.70
C GLY A 48 25.03 -35.21 18.81
N VAL A 49 24.60 -33.96 18.58
CA VAL A 49 25.40 -32.93 17.92
C VAL A 49 26.03 -32.04 18.99
N ILE A 50 27.34 -32.14 19.19
CA ILE A 50 28.09 -31.34 20.17
C ILE A 50 28.39 -29.95 19.55
N ARG A 51 27.38 -29.11 19.38
CA ARG A 51 27.55 -27.70 19.03
C ARG A 51 26.48 -26.87 19.75
N THR A 52 26.68 -26.72 21.06
CA THR A 52 25.91 -25.77 21.88
C THR A 52 26.10 -24.30 21.46
N ASP A 53 27.09 -24.05 20.59
CA ASP A 53 27.47 -22.69 20.21
C ASP A 53 26.68 -22.15 19.00
N ASP A 54 25.89 -22.98 18.28
CA ASP A 54 25.11 -22.57 17.14
C ASP A 54 23.64 -22.21 17.48
N GLU A 55 23.26 -22.36 18.74
CA GLU A 55 21.91 -22.10 19.23
C GLU A 55 21.54 -20.63 19.07
N ARG A 56 20.42 -20.37 18.45
CA ARG A 56 19.88 -19.03 18.27
C ARG A 56 18.64 -18.88 19.11
N THR A 57 18.55 -17.74 19.79
CA THR A 57 17.40 -17.39 20.61
C THR A 57 16.76 -16.13 20.10
N HIS A 58 15.46 -16.18 19.87
CA HIS A 58 14.63 -15.04 19.56
C HIS A 58 13.97 -14.53 20.82
N HIS A 59 14.05 -13.23 21.09
CA HIS A 59 13.33 -12.58 22.17
C HIS A 59 12.31 -11.59 21.60
N TYR A 60 11.12 -11.59 22.20
CA TYR A 60 9.97 -10.79 21.77
C TYR A 60 9.49 -9.92 22.93
N HIS A 61 9.35 -8.62 22.70
CA HIS A 61 8.90 -7.65 23.70
C HIS A 61 7.65 -6.93 23.23
N TYR A 62 6.73 -6.72 24.15
CA TYR A 62 5.40 -6.20 23.85
C TYR A 62 5.13 -4.91 24.64
N ASP A 63 4.29 -4.05 24.07
CA ASP A 63 3.75 -2.90 24.78
C ASP A 63 2.56 -3.30 25.71
N SER A 64 2.00 -2.30 26.38
CA SER A 64 0.82 -2.48 27.25
C SER A 64 -0.46 -2.87 26.52
N GLN A 65 -0.47 -2.77 25.18
CA GLN A 65 -1.58 -3.20 24.32
C GLN A 65 -1.33 -4.55 23.67
N HIS A 66 -0.33 -5.32 24.18
CA HIS A 66 0.07 -6.64 23.70
C HIS A 66 0.59 -6.66 22.26
N ARG A 67 1.03 -5.51 21.71
CA ARG A 67 1.63 -5.44 20.37
C ARG A 67 3.13 -5.68 20.46
N LEU A 68 3.69 -6.46 19.53
CA LEU A 68 5.13 -6.67 19.43
C LEU A 68 5.82 -5.37 19.03
N VAL A 69 6.67 -4.82 19.90
CA VAL A 69 7.38 -3.56 19.66
C VAL A 69 8.87 -3.73 19.44
N PHE A 70 9.45 -4.83 19.93
CA PHE A 70 10.86 -5.11 19.75
C PHE A 70 11.10 -6.63 19.64
N HIS A 71 12.01 -6.99 18.75
CA HIS A 71 12.48 -8.36 18.57
C HIS A 71 14.00 -8.34 18.43
N THR A 72 14.67 -9.31 19.01
CA THR A 72 16.09 -9.56 18.78
C THR A 72 16.33 -11.06 18.60
N ARG A 73 17.28 -11.40 17.74
CA ARG A 73 17.81 -12.75 17.57
C ARG A 73 19.26 -12.75 17.99
N ILE A 74 19.59 -13.56 18.98
CA ILE A 74 20.88 -13.64 19.64
C ILE A 74 21.55 -14.97 19.31
N GLN A 75 22.87 -14.97 19.13
CA GLN A 75 23.73 -16.14 19.03
C GLN A 75 25.02 -15.85 19.78
N HIS A 76 25.53 -16.79 20.58
CA HIS A 76 26.71 -16.62 21.41
C HIS A 76 26.66 -15.43 22.38
N GLY A 77 25.45 -15.07 22.83
CA GLY A 77 25.25 -13.88 23.67
C GLY A 77 25.28 -12.54 22.92
N GLU A 78 25.48 -12.54 21.59
CA GLU A 78 25.60 -11.35 20.75
C GLU A 78 24.40 -11.23 19.81
N PRO A 79 23.84 -10.03 19.62
CA PRO A 79 22.72 -9.84 18.71
C PRO A 79 23.15 -10.03 17.25
N LEU A 80 22.42 -10.87 16.53
CA LEU A 80 22.51 -11.03 15.07
C LEU A 80 21.64 -10.00 14.34
N VAL A 81 20.46 -9.75 14.92
CA VAL A 81 19.49 -8.80 14.38
C VAL A 81 18.68 -8.20 15.53
N GLU A 82 18.38 -6.92 15.43
CA GLU A 82 17.40 -6.23 16.26
C GLU A 82 16.38 -5.57 15.37
N SER A 83 15.10 -5.55 15.80
CA SER A 83 14.02 -4.89 15.08
C SER A 83 13.09 -4.15 16.02
N ARG A 84 12.61 -2.99 15.56
CA ARG A 84 11.63 -2.19 16.27
C ARG A 84 10.43 -1.92 15.37
N TYR A 85 9.24 -2.04 15.95
CA TYR A 85 7.97 -1.86 15.25
C TYR A 85 7.23 -0.67 15.85
N LEU A 86 6.81 0.24 14.99
CA LEU A 86 6.11 1.47 15.37
C LEU A 86 4.64 1.39 14.90
N TYR A 87 3.73 1.81 15.78
CA TYR A 87 2.30 1.71 15.54
C TYR A 87 1.62 3.07 15.65
N ASP A 88 0.53 3.25 14.90
CA ASP A 88 -0.37 4.38 15.05
C ASP A 88 -1.36 4.16 16.23
N PRO A 89 -2.16 5.17 16.60
CA PRO A 89 -3.17 5.04 17.66
C PRO A 89 -4.25 3.98 17.39
N LEU A 90 -4.45 3.57 16.12
CA LEU A 90 -5.36 2.50 15.73
C LEU A 90 -4.69 1.11 15.78
N GLY A 91 -3.42 1.04 16.20
CA GLY A 91 -2.66 -0.19 16.28
C GLY A 91 -2.18 -0.75 14.93
N ARG A 92 -2.17 0.06 13.86
CA ARG A 92 -1.60 -0.32 12.57
C ARG A 92 -0.11 -0.06 12.56
N ARG A 93 0.68 -1.01 12.05
CA ARG A 93 2.12 -0.84 11.97
C ARG A 93 2.48 0.23 10.93
N MET A 94 3.11 1.31 11.39
CA MET A 94 3.50 2.44 10.55
C MET A 94 4.91 2.33 10.02
N ALA A 95 5.79 1.69 10.80
CA ALA A 95 7.16 1.47 10.37
C ALA A 95 7.80 0.27 11.07
N LYS A 96 8.83 -0.28 10.44
CA LYS A 96 9.81 -1.14 11.09
C LYS A 96 11.23 -0.64 10.83
N ARG A 97 12.10 -0.87 11.81
CA ARG A 97 13.53 -0.56 11.77
C ARG A 97 14.31 -1.79 12.13
N VAL A 98 15.21 -2.21 11.27
CA VAL A 98 15.98 -3.45 11.42
C VAL A 98 17.46 -3.13 11.41
N TRP A 99 18.17 -3.53 12.48
CA TRP A 99 19.62 -3.49 12.56
C TRP A 99 20.15 -4.92 12.39
N ARG A 100 21.03 -5.11 11.41
CA ARG A 100 21.65 -6.41 11.14
C ARG A 100 23.11 -6.40 11.55
N ARG A 101 23.61 -7.54 11.98
CA ARG A 101 25.03 -7.70 12.29
C ARG A 101 25.83 -7.66 11.00
N GLU A 102 26.75 -6.72 10.92
CA GLU A 102 27.62 -6.52 9.77
C GLU A 102 29.07 -6.36 10.21
N ARG A 103 29.99 -6.62 9.28
CA ARG A 103 31.41 -6.41 9.51
C ARG A 103 31.74 -4.95 9.20
N ASP A 104 32.27 -4.23 10.17
CA ASP A 104 32.73 -2.88 9.98
C ASP A 104 34.05 -2.80 9.19
N LEU A 105 34.49 -1.56 8.90
CA LEU A 105 35.75 -1.33 8.16
C LEU A 105 37.00 -1.84 8.89
N THR A 106 36.93 -2.09 10.18
CA THR A 106 38.03 -2.63 11.01
C THR A 106 38.01 -4.16 11.10
N GLY A 107 36.96 -4.79 10.53
CA GLY A 107 36.76 -6.23 10.53
C GLY A 107 35.98 -6.76 11.75
N TRP A 108 35.56 -5.88 12.67
CA TRP A 108 34.72 -6.27 13.80
C TRP A 108 33.27 -6.46 13.38
N MET A 109 32.61 -7.41 14.03
CA MET A 109 31.20 -7.70 13.84
C MET A 109 30.36 -6.92 14.84
N SER A 110 29.51 -6.01 14.37
CA SER A 110 28.59 -5.22 15.20
C SER A 110 27.26 -5.03 14.49
N LEU A 111 26.24 -4.60 15.20
CA LEU A 111 24.99 -4.16 14.56
C LEU A 111 25.25 -2.91 13.71
N SER A 112 24.58 -2.84 12.58
CA SER A 112 24.63 -1.70 11.66
C SER A 112 24.36 -0.39 12.39
N ARG A 113 25.06 0.68 12.04
CA ARG A 113 24.88 1.99 12.69
C ARG A 113 23.53 2.61 12.33
N LYS A 114 23.09 2.42 11.09
CA LYS A 114 21.80 2.90 10.56
C LYS A 114 20.89 1.71 10.35
N PRO A 115 19.63 1.75 10.81
CA PRO A 115 18.68 0.70 10.53
C PRO A 115 18.23 0.71 9.08
N GLU A 116 17.83 -0.44 8.58
CA GLU A 116 16.96 -0.56 7.41
C GLU A 116 15.56 -0.12 7.83
N GLU A 117 15.04 0.92 7.22
CA GLU A 117 13.70 1.44 7.54
C GLU A 117 12.69 1.04 6.47
N THR A 118 11.53 0.55 6.92
CA THR A 118 10.37 0.28 6.06
C THR A 118 9.17 1.01 6.63
N TRP A 119 8.52 1.81 5.80
CA TRP A 119 7.32 2.56 6.13
C TRP A 119 6.09 1.97 5.49
N TYR A 120 4.95 2.06 6.16
CA TYR A 120 3.69 1.42 5.78
C TYR A 120 2.57 2.44 5.68
N GLY A 121 1.81 2.39 4.58
CA GLY A 121 0.61 3.20 4.36
C GLY A 121 -0.63 2.31 4.28
N TRP A 122 -1.72 2.76 4.89
CA TRP A 122 -2.93 1.98 5.08
C TRP A 122 -4.15 2.66 4.46
N ASP A 123 -5.05 1.85 3.91
CA ASP A 123 -6.43 2.20 3.59
C ASP A 123 -7.38 1.36 4.46
N GLY A 124 -7.89 1.96 5.53
CA GLY A 124 -8.57 1.21 6.59
C GLY A 124 -7.63 0.17 7.22
N ASP A 125 -7.96 -1.10 7.10
CA ASP A 125 -7.15 -2.22 7.60
C ASP A 125 -6.35 -2.93 6.48
N ARG A 126 -6.32 -2.37 5.27
CA ARG A 126 -5.52 -2.88 4.16
C ARG A 126 -4.20 -2.13 4.06
N LEU A 127 -3.11 -2.86 3.98
CA LEU A 127 -1.78 -2.33 3.73
C LEU A 127 -1.64 -1.99 2.25
N THR A 128 -1.69 -0.72 1.89
CA THR A 128 -1.65 -0.28 0.48
C THR A 128 -0.29 0.20 0.01
N THR A 129 0.58 0.58 0.93
CA THR A 129 1.89 1.14 0.58
C THR A 129 2.98 0.56 1.47
N VAL A 130 4.06 0.14 0.84
CA VAL A 130 5.31 -0.24 1.51
C VAL A 130 6.42 0.60 0.90
N GLN A 131 7.16 1.31 1.73
CA GLN A 131 8.22 2.20 1.29
C GLN A 131 9.52 1.88 2.04
N THR A 132 10.57 1.60 1.29
CA THR A 132 11.95 1.45 1.76
C THR A 132 12.78 2.68 1.40
N ASP A 133 14.07 2.66 1.70
CA ASP A 133 15.01 3.73 1.29
C ASP A 133 15.08 3.89 -0.24
N THR A 134 14.87 2.82 -0.98
CA THR A 134 15.06 2.81 -2.45
C THR A 134 13.77 2.69 -3.24
N THR A 135 12.73 2.10 -2.67
CA THR A 135 11.57 1.66 -3.44
C THR A 135 10.28 2.00 -2.71
N ARG A 136 9.28 2.44 -3.46
CA ARG A 136 7.90 2.57 -3.01
C ARG A 136 7.01 1.61 -3.78
N ILE A 137 6.35 0.72 -3.05
CA ILE A 137 5.42 -0.27 -3.59
C ILE A 137 4.01 0.13 -3.20
N GLN A 138 3.12 0.25 -4.17
CA GLN A 138 1.69 0.46 -3.97
C GLN A 138 0.93 -0.78 -4.43
N THR A 139 0.02 -1.27 -3.61
CA THR A 139 -0.78 -2.45 -3.90
C THR A 139 -2.25 -2.08 -4.06
N VAL A 140 -2.83 -2.48 -5.17
CA VAL A 140 -4.26 -2.41 -5.43
C VAL A 140 -4.85 -3.78 -5.14
N TYR A 141 -5.91 -3.83 -4.36
CA TYR A 141 -6.59 -5.06 -3.97
C TYR A 141 -7.88 -5.26 -4.75
N GLN A 142 -8.29 -6.51 -4.87
CA GLN A 142 -9.63 -6.84 -5.35
C GLN A 142 -10.67 -6.16 -4.45
N PRO A 143 -11.72 -5.52 -5.02
CA PRO A 143 -12.77 -4.88 -4.25
C PRO A 143 -13.40 -5.81 -3.21
N GLY A 144 -13.57 -5.32 -1.98
CA GLY A 144 -14.12 -6.09 -0.87
C GLY A 144 -13.26 -7.28 -0.40
N SER A 145 -11.99 -7.36 -0.81
CA SER A 145 -11.09 -8.47 -0.50
C SER A 145 -9.72 -7.96 -0.01
N PHE A 146 -8.93 -8.87 0.59
CA PHE A 146 -7.52 -8.67 0.89
C PHE A 146 -6.59 -9.35 -0.15
N ALA A 147 -7.15 -9.87 -1.25
CA ALA A 147 -6.37 -10.43 -2.34
C ALA A 147 -5.74 -9.30 -3.18
N PRO A 148 -4.42 -9.22 -3.32
CA PRO A 148 -3.77 -8.22 -4.14
C PRO A 148 -3.98 -8.53 -5.63
N LEU A 149 -4.17 -7.47 -6.45
CA LEU A 149 -4.35 -7.55 -7.91
C LEU A 149 -3.16 -6.94 -8.64
N ILE A 150 -2.77 -5.73 -8.26
CA ILE A 150 -1.75 -4.96 -8.98
C ILE A 150 -0.74 -4.43 -7.98
N ARG A 151 0.53 -4.57 -8.34
CA ARG A 151 1.66 -3.94 -7.68
C ARG A 151 2.22 -2.86 -8.59
N ILE A 152 2.29 -1.64 -8.07
CA ILE A 152 2.94 -0.51 -8.73
C ILE A 152 4.19 -0.19 -7.93
N GLU A 153 5.33 -0.36 -8.56
CA GLU A 153 6.62 -0.08 -7.96
C GLU A 153 7.21 1.18 -8.57
N THR A 154 7.63 2.09 -7.73
CA THR A 154 8.35 3.31 -8.13
C THR A 154 9.65 3.38 -7.36
N ASP A 155 10.70 3.80 -8.03
CA ASP A 155 11.95 4.15 -7.36
C ASP A 155 11.70 5.33 -6.41
N ASN A 156 12.25 5.29 -5.19
CA ASN A 156 12.00 6.33 -4.19
C ASN A 156 12.64 7.67 -4.57
N GLY A 157 13.57 7.64 -5.53
CA GLY A 157 14.13 8.82 -6.20
C GLY A 157 14.89 9.80 -5.30
N GLU A 158 15.05 9.51 -4.01
CA GLU A 158 15.76 10.41 -3.09
C GLU A 158 17.24 10.58 -3.46
N ARG A 159 17.88 9.51 -3.98
CA ARG A 159 19.26 9.59 -4.45
C ARG A 159 19.39 10.41 -5.73
N GLU A 160 18.40 10.33 -6.61
CA GLU A 160 18.39 11.06 -7.88
C GLU A 160 17.84 12.46 -7.70
N LYS A 161 16.91 12.70 -6.76
CA LYS A 161 16.53 14.06 -6.33
C LYS A 161 17.71 14.79 -5.71
N ALA A 162 18.57 14.08 -4.97
CA ALA A 162 19.82 14.65 -4.42
C ALA A 162 20.87 14.93 -5.52
N GLN A 163 20.70 14.37 -6.74
CA GLN A 163 21.56 14.65 -7.90
C GLN A 163 20.98 15.75 -8.82
N CYS A 164 19.66 16.01 -8.74
CA CYS A 164 19.06 17.15 -9.43
C CYS A 164 19.48 18.44 -8.73
N ARG A 165 20.30 19.21 -9.40
CA ARG A 165 20.79 20.50 -8.89
C ARG A 165 19.73 21.57 -9.10
N SER A 166 19.57 22.44 -8.10
CA SER A 166 18.77 23.64 -8.29
C SER A 166 19.42 24.56 -9.33
N LEU A 167 18.62 25.44 -9.94
CA LEU A 167 19.12 26.43 -10.88
C LEU A 167 20.25 27.25 -10.27
N ALA A 168 20.15 27.60 -8.98
CA ALA A 168 21.18 28.33 -8.23
C ALA A 168 22.47 27.52 -8.10
N GLU A 169 22.38 26.23 -7.72
CA GLU A 169 23.55 25.34 -7.59
C GLU A 169 24.26 25.12 -8.94
N LYS A 170 23.48 24.95 -10.01
CA LYS A 170 24.03 24.78 -11.35
C LYS A 170 24.79 25.99 -11.81
N LEU A 171 24.18 27.18 -11.68
CA LEU A 171 24.84 28.44 -12.04
C LEU A 171 26.07 28.76 -11.16
N GLN A 172 26.07 28.36 -9.90
CA GLN A 172 27.25 28.45 -9.05
C GLN A 172 28.40 27.57 -9.51
N GLN A 173 28.12 26.39 -10.02
CA GLN A 173 29.14 25.47 -10.53
C GLN A 173 29.67 25.88 -11.91
N GLU A 174 28.80 26.34 -12.80
CA GLU A 174 29.16 26.76 -14.17
C GLU A 174 29.88 28.14 -14.21
N GLY A 175 29.64 28.98 -13.20
CA GLY A 175 30.25 30.31 -13.12
C GLY A 175 31.72 30.36 -12.73
N SER A 176 32.41 29.24 -12.63
CA SER A 176 33.82 29.14 -12.20
C SER A 176 34.68 28.55 -13.30
N GLU A 177 35.45 29.43 -13.97
CA GLU A 177 36.48 29.01 -14.93
C GLU A 177 37.66 28.26 -14.25
N ASP A 178 37.87 28.45 -12.94
CA ASP A 178 39.00 27.92 -12.16
C ASP A 178 38.67 26.74 -11.23
N GLY A 179 37.50 26.14 -11.33
CA GLY A 179 37.09 24.96 -10.51
C GLY A 179 36.76 25.28 -9.05
N HIS A 180 36.82 26.54 -8.63
CA HIS A 180 36.33 26.99 -7.32
C HIS A 180 34.96 27.63 -7.50
N GLY A 181 33.89 26.94 -7.09
CA GLY A 181 32.50 27.40 -7.26
C GLY A 181 32.30 28.82 -6.72
N VAL A 182 31.57 29.64 -7.47
CA VAL A 182 31.13 30.97 -7.02
C VAL A 182 30.07 30.81 -5.96
N VAL A 183 30.26 31.33 -4.77
CA VAL A 183 29.24 31.31 -3.71
C VAL A 183 28.30 32.49 -3.90
N PHE A 184 27.03 32.22 -4.21
CA PHE A 184 26.01 33.26 -4.33
C PHE A 184 25.53 33.75 -2.95
N PRO A 185 25.24 35.07 -2.81
CA PRO A 185 24.53 35.56 -1.62
C PRO A 185 23.18 34.84 -1.44
N ALA A 186 22.77 34.65 -0.18
CA ALA A 186 21.55 33.95 0.16
C ALA A 186 20.30 34.58 -0.47
N GLU A 187 20.27 35.88 -0.69
CA GLU A 187 19.16 36.57 -1.38
C GLU A 187 19.09 36.23 -2.86
N LEU A 188 20.22 36.08 -3.53
CA LEU A 188 20.28 35.66 -4.94
C LEU A 188 19.84 34.20 -5.09
N VAL A 189 20.23 33.33 -4.17
CA VAL A 189 19.79 31.93 -4.15
C VAL A 189 18.25 31.87 -4.05
N ARG A 190 17.63 32.60 -3.12
CA ARG A 190 16.16 32.65 -2.98
C ARG A 190 15.46 33.19 -4.21
N LEU A 191 16.05 34.18 -4.88
CA LEU A 191 15.52 34.74 -6.13
C LEU A 191 15.55 33.69 -7.25
N LEU A 192 16.64 32.95 -7.37
CA LEU A 192 16.80 31.88 -8.36
C LEU A 192 15.90 30.69 -8.07
N ASP A 193 15.73 30.30 -6.80
CA ASP A 193 14.81 29.24 -6.40
C ASP A 193 13.36 29.61 -6.73
N ARG A 194 12.94 30.86 -6.41
CA ARG A 194 11.61 31.37 -6.78
C ARG A 194 11.41 31.38 -8.30
N LEU A 195 12.43 31.84 -9.05
CA LEU A 195 12.38 31.88 -10.50
C LEU A 195 12.27 30.46 -11.10
N GLU A 196 13.00 29.50 -10.54
CA GLU A 196 12.88 28.09 -10.94
C GLU A 196 11.46 27.56 -10.73
N GLU A 197 10.84 27.84 -9.56
CA GLU A 197 9.44 27.48 -9.29
C GLU A 197 8.47 28.14 -10.28
N GLU A 198 8.66 29.44 -10.60
CA GLU A 198 7.84 30.16 -11.56
C GLU A 198 7.98 29.59 -12.98
N ILE A 199 9.21 29.22 -13.39
CA ILE A 199 9.49 28.59 -14.69
C ILE A 199 8.84 27.19 -14.77
N ARG A 200 8.97 26.39 -13.71
CA ARG A 200 8.35 25.06 -13.62
C ARG A 200 6.84 25.12 -13.67
N ALA A 201 6.25 26.17 -13.09
CA ALA A 201 4.81 26.40 -13.10
C ALA A 201 4.28 27.04 -14.39
N ASP A 202 5.16 27.34 -15.36
CA ASP A 202 4.85 28.12 -16.58
C ASP A 202 4.14 29.46 -16.29
N ARG A 203 4.51 30.10 -15.16
CA ARG A 203 3.92 31.35 -14.66
C ARG A 203 4.96 32.28 -14.11
N VAL A 204 5.84 32.80 -14.99
CA VAL A 204 6.88 33.75 -14.59
C VAL A 204 6.26 35.13 -14.39
N SER A 205 6.47 35.69 -13.18
CA SER A 205 5.96 37.00 -12.78
C SER A 205 6.64 38.14 -13.56
N ASP A 206 5.96 39.28 -13.69
CA ASP A 206 6.51 40.46 -14.34
C ASP A 206 7.74 41.01 -13.58
N GLU A 207 7.77 40.85 -12.28
CA GLU A 207 8.92 41.22 -11.42
C GLU A 207 10.15 40.35 -11.79
N SER A 208 9.98 39.04 -11.91
CA SER A 208 11.06 38.11 -12.32
C SER A 208 11.53 38.38 -13.75
N ARG A 209 10.62 38.71 -14.66
CA ARG A 209 10.96 39.12 -16.05
C ARG A 209 11.75 40.39 -16.09
N ALA A 210 11.33 41.43 -15.30
CA ALA A 210 12.04 42.71 -15.24
C ALA A 210 13.45 42.54 -14.65
N TRP A 211 13.61 41.72 -13.61
CA TRP A 211 14.90 41.40 -13.03
C TRP A 211 15.80 40.67 -14.03
N LEU A 212 15.32 39.67 -14.74
CA LEU A 212 16.08 38.98 -15.79
C LEU A 212 16.54 39.93 -16.89
N ALA A 213 15.66 40.83 -17.34
CA ALA A 213 16.01 41.82 -18.35
C ALA A 213 17.12 42.77 -17.89
N GLN A 214 17.14 43.14 -16.61
CA GLN A 214 18.24 43.92 -16.03
C GLN A 214 19.57 43.14 -16.02
N CYS A 215 19.51 41.80 -15.87
CA CYS A 215 20.68 40.93 -15.93
C CYS A 215 21.07 40.58 -17.38
N GLY A 216 20.34 41.05 -18.39
CA GLY A 216 20.59 40.73 -19.80
C GLY A 216 20.22 39.29 -20.17
N LEU A 217 19.37 38.64 -19.38
CA LEU A 217 18.92 37.27 -19.54
C LEU A 217 17.44 37.19 -19.93
N THR A 218 17.05 36.11 -20.60
CA THR A 218 15.64 35.83 -20.91
C THR A 218 15.14 34.60 -20.16
N VAL A 219 13.82 34.52 -19.98
CA VAL A 219 13.17 33.37 -19.35
C VAL A 219 13.50 32.07 -20.10
N GLU A 220 13.52 32.12 -21.43
CA GLU A 220 13.82 30.97 -22.30
C GLU A 220 15.26 30.47 -22.13
N GLN A 221 16.22 31.37 -21.87
CA GLN A 221 17.59 30.99 -21.60
C GLN A 221 17.71 30.22 -20.27
N LEU A 222 17.06 30.72 -19.23
CA LEU A 222 17.08 30.06 -17.92
C LEU A 222 16.22 28.80 -17.88
N ALA A 223 15.10 28.77 -18.58
CA ALA A 223 14.27 27.57 -18.70
C ALA A 223 15.05 26.36 -19.28
N ARG A 224 16.02 26.65 -20.18
CA ARG A 224 16.92 25.59 -20.72
C ARG A 224 17.96 25.12 -19.69
N GLN A 225 18.21 25.90 -18.66
CA GLN A 225 19.13 25.56 -17.58
C GLN A 225 18.44 24.80 -16.45
N VAL A 226 17.11 24.94 -16.30
CA VAL A 226 16.34 24.19 -15.29
C VAL A 226 16.37 22.72 -15.64
N GLU A 227 16.86 21.90 -14.72
CA GLU A 227 16.85 20.46 -14.89
C GLU A 227 15.40 19.93 -14.84
N PRO A 228 15.02 18.97 -15.71
CA PRO A 228 13.67 18.41 -15.66
C PRO A 228 13.40 17.77 -14.30
N GLU A 229 12.17 17.90 -13.82
CA GLU A 229 11.77 17.26 -12.59
C GLU A 229 11.85 15.73 -12.75
N TYR A 230 12.57 15.08 -11.84
CA TYR A 230 12.70 13.63 -11.86
C TYR A 230 11.34 12.98 -11.62
N THR A 231 10.84 12.29 -12.61
CA THR A 231 9.65 11.45 -12.49
C THR A 231 10.09 9.99 -12.46
N PRO A 232 10.00 9.30 -11.30
CA PRO A 232 10.44 7.91 -11.22
C PRO A 232 9.63 7.03 -12.17
N ALA A 233 10.33 6.15 -12.87
CA ALA A 233 9.70 5.15 -13.74
C ALA A 233 8.82 4.23 -12.87
N ARG A 234 7.62 3.95 -13.36
CA ARG A 234 6.69 3.02 -12.72
C ARG A 234 6.85 1.65 -13.36
N LYS A 235 7.00 0.62 -12.52
CA LYS A 235 6.92 -0.79 -12.92
C LYS A 235 5.61 -1.33 -12.42
N VAL A 236 4.81 -1.90 -13.30
CA VAL A 236 3.53 -2.50 -12.95
C VAL A 236 3.66 -4.02 -13.03
N HIS A 237 3.21 -4.70 -12.00
CA HIS A 237 3.13 -6.15 -11.96
C HIS A 237 1.74 -6.59 -11.56
N PHE A 238 1.27 -7.68 -12.14
CA PHE A 238 0.00 -8.31 -11.83
C PHE A 238 0.23 -9.47 -10.88
N TYR A 239 -0.53 -9.51 -9.79
CA TYR A 239 -0.52 -10.65 -8.89
C TYR A 239 -1.30 -11.82 -9.49
N HIS A 240 -0.67 -12.97 -9.51
CA HIS A 240 -1.35 -14.25 -9.67
C HIS A 240 -1.45 -14.90 -8.29
N CYS A 241 -2.67 -15.08 -7.79
CA CYS A 241 -2.94 -15.60 -6.46
C CYS A 241 -3.68 -16.92 -6.52
N ASP A 242 -3.58 -17.73 -5.45
CA ASP A 242 -4.46 -18.87 -5.25
C ASP A 242 -5.90 -18.43 -4.91
N HIS A 243 -6.79 -19.40 -4.71
CA HIS A 243 -8.19 -19.15 -4.38
C HIS A 243 -8.41 -18.43 -3.04
N ARG A 244 -7.44 -18.42 -2.13
CA ARG A 244 -7.45 -17.68 -0.86
C ARG A 244 -7.00 -16.24 -1.02
N GLY A 245 -6.25 -15.93 -2.07
CA GLY A 245 -5.59 -14.66 -2.30
C GLY A 245 -4.11 -14.63 -1.90
N LEU A 246 -3.47 -15.81 -1.70
CA LEU A 246 -2.03 -15.93 -1.49
C LEU A 246 -1.30 -15.71 -2.81
N PRO A 247 -0.36 -14.75 -2.90
CA PRO A 247 0.41 -14.52 -4.12
C PRO A 247 1.31 -15.70 -4.47
N LEU A 248 1.16 -16.24 -5.67
CA LEU A 248 1.97 -17.32 -6.22
C LEU A 248 2.96 -16.81 -7.28
N ALA A 249 2.63 -15.72 -7.98
CA ALA A 249 3.52 -15.11 -8.95
C ALA A 249 3.24 -13.61 -9.12
N LEU A 250 4.27 -12.90 -9.60
CA LEU A 250 4.17 -11.55 -10.14
C LEU A 250 4.49 -11.61 -11.64
N ILE A 251 3.59 -11.04 -12.42
CA ILE A 251 3.67 -11.02 -13.89
C ILE A 251 3.88 -9.57 -14.33
N SER A 252 4.90 -9.32 -15.15
CA SER A 252 5.16 -8.00 -15.71
C SER A 252 4.13 -7.61 -16.78
N GLU A 253 4.12 -6.34 -17.20
CA GLU A 253 3.29 -5.84 -18.29
C GLU A 253 3.52 -6.59 -19.62
N ASP A 254 4.72 -7.13 -19.82
CA ASP A 254 5.09 -7.94 -20.99
C ASP A 254 4.63 -9.39 -20.91
N GLY A 255 3.95 -9.78 -19.81
CA GLY A 255 3.46 -11.14 -19.59
C GLY A 255 4.50 -12.12 -19.05
N ASN A 256 5.70 -11.66 -18.68
CA ASN A 256 6.75 -12.51 -18.12
C ASN A 256 6.58 -12.67 -16.61
N THR A 257 6.81 -13.88 -16.10
CA THR A 257 6.89 -14.11 -14.66
C THR A 257 8.21 -13.54 -14.13
N VAL A 258 8.12 -12.57 -13.22
CA VAL A 258 9.29 -11.88 -12.65
C VAL A 258 9.58 -12.31 -11.21
N TRP A 259 8.65 -12.97 -10.59
CA TRP A 259 8.76 -13.59 -9.28
C TRP A 259 7.74 -14.71 -9.17
N SER A 260 8.09 -15.84 -8.55
CA SER A 260 7.15 -16.89 -8.19
C SER A 260 7.57 -17.61 -6.91
N ALA A 261 6.59 -18.18 -6.19
CA ALA A 261 6.84 -18.96 -4.99
C ALA A 261 5.83 -20.09 -4.81
N GLU A 262 6.26 -21.13 -4.12
CA GLU A 262 5.45 -22.25 -3.69
C GLU A 262 5.31 -22.25 -2.17
N TYR A 263 4.12 -22.62 -1.68
CA TYR A 263 3.80 -22.60 -0.26
C TYR A 263 3.13 -23.89 0.19
N ASP A 264 3.30 -24.20 1.47
CA ASP A 264 2.43 -25.19 2.12
C ASP A 264 1.06 -24.57 2.47
N GLU A 265 0.18 -25.38 3.03
CA GLU A 265 -1.17 -24.94 3.39
C GLU A 265 -1.20 -23.87 4.49
N TRP A 266 -0.15 -23.74 5.29
CA TRP A 266 -0.02 -22.76 6.37
C TRP A 266 0.66 -21.45 5.95
N GLY A 267 1.10 -21.36 4.70
CA GLY A 267 1.74 -20.18 4.16
C GLY A 267 3.26 -20.16 4.31
N ASN A 268 3.89 -21.31 4.72
CA ASN A 268 5.35 -21.40 4.66
C ASN A 268 5.81 -21.44 3.22
N GLN A 269 6.76 -20.60 2.89
CA GLN A 269 7.38 -20.58 1.58
C GLN A 269 8.33 -21.76 1.45
N LEU A 270 8.03 -22.65 0.50
CA LEU A 270 8.81 -23.86 0.23
C LEU A 270 9.89 -23.61 -0.83
N ASN A 271 9.57 -22.79 -1.82
CA ASN A 271 10.46 -22.44 -2.92
C ASN A 271 10.19 -21.02 -3.39
N GLU A 272 11.21 -20.36 -3.97
CA GLU A 272 11.12 -19.02 -4.54
C GLU A 272 12.01 -18.91 -5.77
N GLU A 273 11.44 -18.37 -6.85
CA GLU A 273 12.18 -17.90 -8.02
C GLU A 273 12.08 -16.39 -8.09
N ASN A 274 13.19 -15.69 -7.84
CA ASN A 274 13.25 -14.23 -7.75
C ASN A 274 14.50 -13.67 -8.44
N PRO A 275 14.60 -13.79 -9.79
CA PRO A 275 15.79 -13.39 -10.54
C PRO A 275 16.06 -11.88 -10.49
N TYR A 276 15.05 -11.08 -10.12
CA TYR A 276 15.14 -9.61 -10.06
C TYR A 276 15.25 -9.07 -8.65
N TYR A 277 15.36 -9.92 -7.64
CA TYR A 277 15.45 -9.55 -6.22
C TYR A 277 14.31 -8.64 -5.76
N LEU A 278 13.10 -8.89 -6.25
CA LEU A 278 11.91 -8.13 -5.87
C LEU A 278 11.59 -8.36 -4.39
N TYR A 279 11.34 -7.28 -3.67
CA TYR A 279 10.85 -7.36 -2.29
C TYR A 279 9.36 -7.74 -2.31
N GLN A 280 9.02 -8.98 -1.96
CA GLN A 280 7.66 -9.50 -1.96
C GLN A 280 7.31 -10.09 -0.58
N PRO A 281 6.81 -9.26 0.36
CA PRO A 281 6.53 -9.68 1.72
C PRO A 281 5.13 -10.24 1.92
N TYR A 282 4.20 -10.06 0.98
CA TYR A 282 2.82 -10.52 1.14
C TYR A 282 2.74 -12.04 1.20
N ARG A 283 1.91 -12.52 2.16
CA ARG A 283 1.63 -13.94 2.39
C ARG A 283 0.12 -14.17 2.27
N LEU A 284 -0.46 -15.00 3.13
CA LEU A 284 -1.92 -15.15 3.20
C LEU A 284 -2.60 -13.79 3.38
N PRO A 285 -3.85 -13.60 2.92
CA PRO A 285 -4.53 -12.31 2.99
C PRO A 285 -4.41 -11.61 4.34
N GLY A 286 -3.93 -10.36 4.33
CA GLY A 286 -3.65 -9.56 5.52
C GLY A 286 -2.28 -9.78 6.15
N GLN A 287 -1.52 -10.77 5.69
CA GLN A 287 -0.20 -11.11 6.22
C GLN A 287 0.93 -10.45 5.46
N GLN A 288 1.97 -10.08 6.22
CA GLN A 288 3.21 -9.55 5.71
C GLN A 288 4.38 -10.19 6.45
N TYR A 289 5.22 -10.89 5.72
CA TYR A 289 6.39 -11.59 6.25
C TYR A 289 7.49 -10.62 6.70
N ASP A 290 7.99 -10.88 7.89
CA ASP A 290 9.14 -10.20 8.47
C ASP A 290 10.32 -11.17 8.57
N GLU A 291 11.26 -11.06 7.64
CA GLU A 291 12.43 -11.94 7.50
C GLU A 291 13.27 -12.00 8.79
N GLU A 292 13.41 -10.88 9.48
CA GLU A 292 14.19 -10.74 10.69
C GLU A 292 13.67 -11.60 11.85
N SER A 293 12.35 -11.76 11.97
CA SER A 293 11.69 -12.52 13.03
C SER A 293 11.21 -13.90 12.58
N GLY A 294 11.04 -14.10 11.26
CA GLY A 294 10.42 -15.30 10.69
C GLY A 294 8.90 -15.37 10.93
N LEU A 295 8.27 -14.25 11.26
CA LEU A 295 6.85 -14.15 11.55
C LEU A 295 6.13 -13.35 10.46
N ASP A 296 4.83 -13.58 10.35
CA ASP A 296 3.95 -12.77 9.53
C ASP A 296 3.19 -11.75 10.39
N TYR A 297 3.39 -10.46 10.14
CA TYR A 297 2.55 -9.43 10.71
C TYR A 297 1.14 -9.51 10.11
N ASN A 298 0.14 -9.73 10.95
CA ASN A 298 -1.25 -9.90 10.54
C ASN A 298 -2.17 -8.94 11.31
N ARG A 299 -2.07 -7.65 11.02
CA ARG A 299 -2.84 -6.53 11.56
C ARG A 299 -2.84 -6.45 13.10
N HIS A 300 -3.58 -7.29 13.80
CA HIS A 300 -3.70 -7.27 15.27
C HIS A 300 -2.77 -8.26 15.97
N ARG A 301 -2.25 -9.25 15.25
CA ARG A 301 -1.37 -10.30 15.80
C ARG A 301 -0.19 -10.58 14.87
N TYR A 302 0.76 -11.35 15.39
CA TYR A 302 1.82 -11.96 14.59
C TYR A 302 1.58 -13.46 14.49
N TYR A 303 1.69 -13.96 13.28
CA TYR A 303 1.48 -15.34 12.94
C TYR A 303 2.82 -16.05 12.73
N ASP A 304 2.99 -17.24 13.32
CA ASP A 304 4.13 -18.12 13.06
C ASP A 304 3.70 -19.21 12.07
N PRO A 305 4.13 -19.12 10.79
CA PRO A 305 3.73 -20.09 9.77
C PRO A 305 4.31 -21.47 10.03
N LEU A 306 5.45 -21.60 10.74
CA LEU A 306 6.03 -22.89 11.12
C LEU A 306 5.13 -23.63 12.11
N GLN A 307 4.48 -22.90 13.01
CA GLN A 307 3.54 -23.48 13.98
C GLN A 307 2.10 -23.51 13.48
N GLY A 308 1.77 -22.74 12.44
CA GLY A 308 0.40 -22.58 11.95
C GLY A 308 -0.51 -21.86 12.96
N ARG A 309 0.02 -20.90 13.74
CA ARG A 309 -0.72 -20.23 14.82
C ARG A 309 -0.18 -18.83 15.13
N TYR A 310 -0.95 -18.06 15.90
CA TYR A 310 -0.51 -16.79 16.44
C TYR A 310 0.41 -16.96 17.65
N ILE A 311 1.32 -15.98 17.84
CA ILE A 311 2.26 -15.97 18.97
C ILE A 311 1.69 -15.31 20.23
N THR A 312 0.52 -14.66 20.12
CA THR A 312 -0.22 -14.03 21.23
C THR A 312 -1.66 -14.51 21.26
N GLN A 313 -2.30 -14.37 22.42
CA GLN A 313 -3.72 -14.63 22.53
C GLN A 313 -4.55 -13.68 21.69
N ASP A 314 -5.76 -14.11 21.33
CA ASP A 314 -6.68 -13.30 20.56
C ASP A 314 -7.12 -12.08 21.37
N PRO A 315 -6.99 -10.84 20.83
CA PRO A 315 -7.43 -9.63 21.53
C PRO A 315 -8.92 -9.60 21.85
N ILE A 316 -9.74 -10.34 21.09
CA ILE A 316 -11.19 -10.48 21.34
C ILE A 316 -11.53 -11.70 22.20
N GLY A 317 -10.52 -12.40 22.71
CA GLY A 317 -10.67 -13.54 23.59
C GLY A 317 -11.46 -14.68 22.97
N LEU A 318 -12.33 -15.31 23.76
CA LEU A 318 -13.18 -16.43 23.31
C LEU A 318 -14.20 -16.06 22.22
N ALA A 319 -14.42 -14.77 21.95
CA ALA A 319 -15.22 -14.33 20.81
C ALA A 319 -14.57 -14.71 19.47
N GLY A 320 -13.24 -14.86 19.44
CA GLY A 320 -12.47 -15.37 18.30
C GLY A 320 -12.47 -16.89 18.16
N GLY A 321 -13.00 -17.62 19.12
CA GLY A 321 -13.03 -19.09 19.14
C GLY A 321 -12.47 -19.70 20.41
N TRP A 322 -12.58 -21.02 20.53
CA TRP A 322 -12.13 -21.76 21.72
C TRP A 322 -10.61 -21.79 21.89
N SER A 323 -9.84 -21.67 20.81
CA SER A 323 -8.38 -21.63 20.86
C SER A 323 -7.90 -20.20 20.64
N LEU A 324 -7.38 -19.57 21.69
CA LEU A 324 -6.92 -18.18 21.66
C LEU A 324 -5.75 -17.91 20.71
N TYR A 325 -5.06 -18.97 20.26
CA TYR A 325 -3.90 -18.85 19.34
C TYR A 325 -4.22 -19.34 17.92
N ALA A 326 -5.46 -19.75 17.66
CA ALA A 326 -5.79 -20.38 16.37
C ALA A 326 -5.72 -19.40 15.21
N TYR A 327 -5.05 -19.81 14.15
CA TYR A 327 -5.39 -19.45 12.77
C TYR A 327 -6.52 -20.38 12.31
N PRO A 328 -7.32 -20.06 11.28
CA PRO A 328 -8.43 -20.94 10.85
C PRO A 328 -8.05 -22.41 10.80
N LEU A 329 -8.90 -23.26 11.38
CA LEU A 329 -8.65 -24.72 11.48
C LEU A 329 -8.50 -25.40 10.13
N ASN A 330 -9.09 -24.83 9.08
CA ASN A 330 -8.89 -25.27 7.71
C ASN A 330 -8.13 -24.20 6.92
N PRO A 331 -6.79 -24.25 6.91
CA PRO A 331 -5.97 -23.26 6.23
C PRO A 331 -6.09 -23.33 4.71
N VAL A 332 -6.62 -24.42 4.15
CA VAL A 332 -6.86 -24.54 2.71
C VAL A 332 -7.97 -23.62 2.23
N ASN A 333 -9.00 -23.39 3.03
CA ASN A 333 -10.17 -22.58 2.66
C ASN A 333 -10.41 -21.38 3.57
N GLY A 334 -9.84 -21.38 4.78
CA GLY A 334 -10.01 -20.32 5.78
C GLY A 334 -8.89 -19.30 5.71
N ILE A 335 -9.25 -18.03 5.91
CA ILE A 335 -8.31 -16.91 6.05
C ILE A 335 -8.74 -16.05 7.23
N ASP A 336 -7.77 -15.38 7.86
CA ASP A 336 -8.00 -14.41 8.93
C ASP A 336 -7.19 -13.13 8.64
N PRO A 337 -7.66 -12.23 7.77
CA PRO A 337 -6.89 -11.08 7.33
C PRO A 337 -6.60 -10.04 8.41
N LEU A 338 -7.32 -10.09 9.52
CA LEU A 338 -7.13 -9.12 10.61
C LEU A 338 -6.38 -9.70 11.81
N GLY A 339 -6.19 -11.02 11.85
CA GLY A 339 -5.64 -11.64 13.04
C GLY A 339 -6.60 -11.61 14.23
N LEU A 340 -7.92 -11.73 13.98
CA LEU A 340 -8.95 -11.75 15.02
C LEU A 340 -9.71 -13.08 14.96
N SER A 341 -10.77 -13.15 14.13
CA SER A 341 -11.51 -14.40 13.95
C SER A 341 -12.06 -14.53 12.52
N PRO A 342 -12.34 -15.77 12.07
CA PRO A 342 -13.02 -15.98 10.78
C PRO A 342 -14.40 -15.33 10.70
N ALA A 343 -15.07 -15.11 11.83
CA ALA A 343 -16.39 -14.49 11.90
C ALA A 343 -16.33 -12.98 11.55
N ASP A 344 -15.25 -12.29 11.95
CA ASP A 344 -15.08 -10.87 11.66
C ASP A 344 -14.83 -10.61 10.18
N VAL A 345 -14.16 -11.54 9.49
CA VAL A 345 -13.99 -11.49 8.03
C VAL A 345 -15.34 -11.60 7.33
N ALA A 346 -16.25 -12.44 7.81
CA ALA A 346 -17.61 -12.54 7.25
C ALA A 346 -18.40 -11.25 7.49
N LEU A 347 -18.24 -10.61 8.66
CA LEU A 347 -18.86 -9.32 9.00
C LEU A 347 -18.30 -8.19 8.14
N ILE A 348 -16.97 -8.12 7.96
CA ILE A 348 -16.31 -7.12 7.12
C ILE A 348 -16.71 -7.29 5.67
N ARG A 349 -16.66 -8.53 5.13
CA ARG A 349 -17.12 -8.81 3.76
C ARG A 349 -18.58 -8.41 3.57
N ARG A 350 -19.44 -8.71 4.54
CA ARG A 350 -20.84 -8.30 4.49
C ARG A 350 -21.01 -6.79 4.52
N LYS A 351 -20.23 -6.09 5.35
CA LYS A 351 -20.24 -4.62 5.40
C LYS A 351 -19.72 -4.01 4.11
N ASP A 352 -18.61 -4.53 3.56
CA ASP A 352 -18.06 -4.08 2.29
C ASP A 352 -19.01 -4.35 1.12
N GLN A 353 -19.67 -5.52 1.11
CA GLN A 353 -20.70 -5.84 0.12
C GLN A 353 -21.90 -4.88 0.22
N LEU A 354 -22.36 -4.56 1.43
CA LEU A 354 -23.44 -3.60 1.65
C LEU A 354 -23.04 -2.18 1.20
N ASN A 355 -21.82 -1.76 1.50
CA ASN A 355 -21.30 -0.47 1.04
C ASN A 355 -21.17 -0.42 -0.47
N HIS A 356 -20.68 -1.49 -1.07
CA HIS A 356 -20.59 -1.63 -2.53
C HIS A 356 -21.97 -1.60 -3.17
N GLN A 357 -22.94 -2.34 -2.63
CA GLN A 357 -24.32 -2.34 -3.14
C GLN A 357 -24.96 -0.97 -3.04
N ARG A 358 -24.83 -0.27 -1.89
CA ARG A 358 -25.36 1.09 -1.72
C ARG A 358 -24.73 2.09 -2.70
N ALA A 359 -23.43 2.01 -2.90
CA ALA A 359 -22.75 2.83 -3.88
C ALA A 359 -23.25 2.53 -5.29
N TRP A 360 -23.32 1.25 -5.65
CA TRP A 360 -23.82 0.79 -6.95
C TRP A 360 -25.25 1.28 -7.22
N ASP A 361 -26.17 1.15 -6.26
CA ASP A 361 -27.56 1.59 -6.41
C ASP A 361 -27.64 3.07 -6.75
N ILE A 362 -26.92 3.93 -6.00
CA ILE A 362 -26.91 5.38 -6.25
C ILE A 362 -26.32 5.74 -7.62
N LEU A 363 -25.18 5.12 -7.97
CA LEU A 363 -24.52 5.35 -9.24
C LEU A 363 -25.38 4.87 -10.40
N SER A 364 -25.99 3.68 -10.26
CA SER A 364 -26.85 3.06 -11.27
C SER A 364 -28.13 3.87 -11.49
N ASP A 365 -28.82 4.28 -10.41
CA ASP A 365 -30.03 5.08 -10.50
C ASP A 365 -29.75 6.42 -11.21
N THR A 366 -28.63 7.07 -10.86
CA THR A 366 -28.25 8.34 -11.50
C THR A 366 -27.90 8.14 -12.98
N TYR A 367 -27.28 7.00 -13.34
CA TYR A 367 -26.99 6.65 -14.72
C TYR A 367 -28.25 6.34 -15.53
N GLU A 368 -29.24 5.64 -14.94
CA GLU A 368 -30.53 5.41 -15.58
C GLU A 368 -31.31 6.71 -15.79
N ASP A 369 -31.23 7.66 -14.86
CA ASP A 369 -31.79 9.01 -15.03
C ASP A 369 -31.15 9.74 -16.21
N MET A 370 -29.82 9.68 -16.35
CA MET A 370 -29.09 10.24 -17.49
C MET A 370 -29.58 9.65 -18.81
N LYS A 371 -29.71 8.32 -18.87
CA LYS A 371 -30.22 7.64 -20.07
C LYS A 371 -31.66 8.02 -20.42
N ARG A 372 -32.52 8.08 -19.40
CA ARG A 372 -33.95 8.45 -19.58
C ARG A 372 -34.11 9.85 -20.13
N LEU A 373 -33.31 10.81 -19.66
CA LEU A 373 -33.35 12.17 -20.13
C LEU A 373 -32.71 12.35 -21.50
N ASN A 374 -31.73 11.49 -21.83
CA ASN A 374 -31.03 11.45 -23.12
C ASN A 374 -30.60 12.85 -23.64
N LEU A 375 -30.05 13.67 -22.77
CA LEU A 375 -29.58 15.01 -23.05
C LEU A 375 -28.10 14.99 -23.43
N GLY A 376 -27.78 15.39 -24.66
CA GLY A 376 -26.37 15.44 -25.10
C GLY A 376 -25.55 16.44 -24.29
N GLY A 377 -24.31 16.04 -23.96
CA GLY A 377 -23.35 16.89 -23.23
C GLY A 377 -23.61 17.03 -21.73
N THR A 378 -24.36 16.11 -21.12
CA THR A 378 -24.63 16.07 -19.66
C THR A 378 -23.93 14.95 -18.92
N ASP A 379 -23.07 14.21 -19.59
CA ASP A 379 -22.38 13.06 -19.02
C ASP A 379 -21.60 13.43 -17.74
N GLN A 380 -20.73 14.43 -17.83
CA GLN A 380 -19.95 14.90 -16.67
C GLN A 380 -20.84 15.47 -15.54
N PHE A 381 -21.94 16.12 -15.86
CA PHE A 381 -22.91 16.57 -14.86
C PHE A 381 -23.47 15.38 -14.06
N PHE A 382 -23.92 14.34 -14.75
CA PHE A 382 -24.46 13.14 -14.08
C PHE A 382 -23.39 12.35 -13.34
N HIS A 383 -22.15 12.30 -13.83
CA HIS A 383 -21.01 11.76 -13.08
C HIS A 383 -20.83 12.52 -11.75
N CYS A 384 -20.73 13.83 -11.77
CA CYS A 384 -20.62 14.63 -10.56
C CYS A 384 -21.82 14.42 -9.62
N MET A 385 -23.06 14.43 -10.15
CA MET A 385 -24.29 14.23 -9.37
C MET A 385 -24.30 12.87 -8.64
N ALA A 386 -23.92 11.81 -9.32
CA ALA A 386 -23.87 10.46 -8.76
C ALA A 386 -22.92 10.41 -7.54
N PHE A 387 -21.72 10.92 -7.70
CA PHE A 387 -20.71 10.91 -6.64
C PHE A 387 -21.01 11.91 -5.52
N CYS A 388 -21.63 13.05 -5.82
CA CYS A 388 -22.13 13.97 -4.80
C CYS A 388 -23.27 13.34 -3.97
N ARG A 389 -24.21 12.63 -4.58
CA ARG A 389 -25.26 11.87 -3.87
C ARG A 389 -24.67 10.84 -2.91
N VAL A 390 -23.59 10.14 -3.31
CA VAL A 390 -22.85 9.23 -2.44
C VAL A 390 -22.24 9.99 -1.26
N SER A 391 -21.60 11.14 -1.49
CA SER A 391 -20.96 11.91 -0.41
C SER A 391 -21.95 12.39 0.66
N LYS A 392 -23.21 12.63 0.26
CA LYS A 392 -24.29 13.03 1.17
C LYS A 392 -24.68 11.97 2.19
N LEU A 393 -24.35 10.70 1.97
CA LEU A 393 -24.56 9.65 2.96
C LEU A 393 -23.65 9.82 4.18
N ASN A 394 -22.59 10.62 4.08
CA ASN A 394 -21.56 10.82 5.11
C ASN A 394 -20.98 9.48 5.62
N ASP A 395 -20.86 8.50 4.74
CA ASP A 395 -20.32 7.18 5.01
C ASP A 395 -19.05 6.95 4.18
N ALA A 396 -17.91 6.93 4.89
CA ALA A 396 -16.61 6.77 4.25
C ALA A 396 -16.43 5.43 3.54
N GLY A 397 -17.13 4.37 3.99
CA GLY A 397 -17.09 3.05 3.35
C GLY A 397 -17.82 3.07 2.01
N VAL A 398 -19.01 3.69 1.95
CA VAL A 398 -19.79 3.85 0.71
C VAL A 398 -19.06 4.76 -0.27
N SER A 399 -18.47 5.86 0.20
CA SER A 399 -17.69 6.79 -0.64
C SER A 399 -16.46 6.09 -1.26
N ARG A 400 -15.77 5.25 -0.50
CA ARG A 400 -14.64 4.45 -0.98
C ARG A 400 -15.08 3.44 -2.04
N SER A 401 -16.18 2.74 -1.80
CA SER A 401 -16.75 1.78 -2.77
C SER A 401 -17.17 2.48 -4.07
N ALA A 402 -17.78 3.66 -3.99
CA ALA A 402 -18.14 4.44 -5.17
C ALA A 402 -16.91 4.87 -5.97
N LYS A 403 -15.84 5.29 -5.29
CA LYS A 403 -14.57 5.64 -5.95
C LYS A 403 -14.00 4.43 -6.71
N GLY A 404 -14.00 3.23 -6.10
CA GLY A 404 -13.60 1.98 -6.75
C GLY A 404 -14.42 1.68 -7.99
N LEU A 405 -15.75 1.75 -7.90
CA LEU A 405 -16.67 1.55 -9.04
C LEU A 405 -16.43 2.54 -10.19
N GLY A 406 -16.11 3.80 -9.87
CA GLY A 406 -15.72 4.79 -10.87
C GLY A 406 -14.46 4.37 -11.64
N TYR A 407 -13.43 3.92 -10.95
CA TYR A 407 -12.21 3.41 -11.58
C TYR A 407 -12.47 2.16 -12.43
N GLU A 408 -13.27 1.21 -11.94
CA GLU A 408 -13.62 -0.02 -12.69
C GLU A 408 -14.36 0.32 -14.01
N LYS A 409 -15.28 1.30 -13.95
CA LYS A 409 -15.98 1.78 -15.15
C LYS A 409 -14.98 2.32 -16.18
N GLU A 410 -14.06 3.20 -15.76
CA GLU A 410 -13.11 3.82 -16.68
C GLU A 410 -12.14 2.80 -17.29
N ILE A 411 -11.67 1.83 -16.50
CA ILE A 411 -10.81 0.73 -16.99
C ILE A 411 -11.58 -0.13 -18.01
N ARG A 412 -12.84 -0.47 -17.73
CA ARG A 412 -13.69 -1.24 -18.64
C ARG A 412 -13.94 -0.48 -19.93
N ASP A 413 -14.29 0.81 -19.83
CA ASP A 413 -14.60 1.65 -21.00
C ASP A 413 -13.35 1.86 -21.86
N TYR A 414 -12.18 1.99 -21.27
CA TYR A 414 -10.89 1.98 -21.96
C TYR A 414 -10.67 0.67 -22.72
N GLY A 415 -10.85 -0.47 -22.06
CA GLY A 415 -10.71 -1.79 -22.70
C GLY A 415 -11.69 -1.99 -23.86
N LEU A 416 -12.96 -1.63 -23.68
CA LEU A 416 -13.99 -1.73 -24.73
C LEU A 416 -13.68 -0.84 -25.95
N ASN A 417 -13.12 0.35 -25.72
CA ASN A 417 -12.68 1.25 -26.79
C ASN A 417 -11.45 0.66 -27.54
N LEU A 418 -10.49 0.10 -26.79
CA LEU A 418 -9.26 -0.49 -27.36
C LEU A 418 -9.61 -1.65 -28.31
N PHE A 419 -10.56 -2.50 -27.93
CA PHE A 419 -11.01 -3.64 -28.72
C PHE A 419 -12.11 -3.29 -29.75
N GLY A 420 -12.51 -2.02 -29.85
CA GLY A 420 -13.53 -1.56 -30.81
C GLY A 420 -14.92 -2.07 -30.52
N MET A 421 -15.19 -2.51 -29.28
CA MET A 421 -16.49 -3.02 -28.83
C MET A 421 -17.43 -1.90 -28.31
N TYR A 422 -16.93 -0.70 -28.16
CA TYR A 422 -17.74 0.48 -27.84
C TYR A 422 -18.44 0.98 -29.10
N GLY A 423 -19.76 1.05 -29.10
CA GLY A 423 -20.59 1.42 -30.26
C GLY A 423 -20.45 2.90 -30.72
N ARG A 424 -19.32 3.57 -30.43
CA ARG A 424 -19.04 4.93 -30.89
C ARG A 424 -18.71 4.95 -32.38
N LYS A 425 -19.30 5.91 -33.12
CA LYS A 425 -19.05 6.10 -34.56
C LYS A 425 -17.61 6.58 -34.88
N VAL A 426 -16.87 7.07 -33.89
CA VAL A 426 -15.49 7.57 -34.02
C VAL A 426 -14.61 6.84 -33.00
N LYS A 427 -13.52 6.21 -33.49
CA LYS A 427 -12.47 5.65 -32.63
C LYS A 427 -11.64 6.80 -32.07
N LEU A 428 -11.56 6.89 -30.74
CA LEU A 428 -10.62 7.78 -30.08
C LEU A 428 -9.19 7.22 -30.17
N SER A 429 -8.20 8.08 -30.26
CA SER A 429 -6.79 7.70 -30.12
C SER A 429 -6.49 7.31 -28.67
N HIS A 430 -5.37 6.60 -28.44
CA HIS A 430 -4.93 6.21 -27.12
C HIS A 430 -4.81 7.41 -26.14
N SER A 431 -4.25 8.51 -26.59
CA SER A 431 -4.11 9.75 -25.81
C SER A 431 -5.46 10.41 -25.49
N GLU A 432 -6.39 10.41 -26.43
CA GLU A 432 -7.74 10.95 -26.21
C GLU A 432 -8.54 10.11 -25.21
N MET A 433 -8.40 8.78 -25.25
CA MET A 433 -9.04 7.89 -24.25
C MET A 433 -8.52 8.12 -22.84
N ILE A 434 -7.21 8.29 -22.69
CA ILE A 434 -6.59 8.57 -21.38
C ILE A 434 -7.05 9.92 -20.85
N GLU A 435 -7.16 10.94 -21.71
CA GLU A 435 -7.59 12.27 -21.31
C GLU A 435 -9.07 12.31 -20.93
N ASP A 436 -9.93 11.58 -21.65
CA ASP A 436 -11.35 11.43 -21.35
C ASP A 436 -11.54 10.78 -19.96
N ASN A 437 -10.88 9.66 -19.71
CA ASN A 437 -10.92 8.98 -18.41
C ASN A 437 -10.41 9.84 -17.25
N LYS A 438 -9.33 10.61 -17.47
CA LYS A 438 -8.83 11.55 -16.44
C LYS A 438 -9.85 12.62 -16.10
N LYS A 439 -10.58 13.14 -17.09
CA LYS A 439 -11.63 14.14 -16.88
C LYS A 439 -12.77 13.54 -16.06
N ASP A 440 -13.23 12.35 -16.40
CA ASP A 440 -14.33 11.68 -15.69
C ASP A 440 -13.95 11.37 -14.24
N LEU A 441 -12.71 10.89 -13.99
CA LEU A 441 -12.21 10.66 -12.63
C LEU A 441 -12.10 11.95 -11.81
N ALA A 442 -11.67 13.06 -12.42
CA ALA A 442 -11.62 14.36 -11.75
C ALA A 442 -13.02 14.86 -11.37
N VAL A 443 -14.01 14.65 -12.24
CA VAL A 443 -15.43 14.98 -12.00
C VAL A 443 -16.00 14.13 -10.87
N ASN A 444 -15.67 12.83 -10.84
CA ASN A 444 -16.06 11.91 -9.77
C ASN A 444 -15.50 12.37 -8.41
N ASP A 445 -14.22 12.71 -8.33
CA ASP A 445 -13.59 13.23 -7.11
C ASP A 445 -14.18 14.57 -6.68
N HIS A 446 -14.54 15.46 -7.64
CA HIS A 446 -15.24 16.70 -7.35
C HIS A 446 -16.61 16.45 -6.70
N GLY A 447 -17.37 15.48 -7.19
CA GLY A 447 -18.63 15.04 -6.58
C GLY A 447 -18.43 14.47 -5.17
N LEU A 448 -17.45 13.58 -4.96
CA LEU A 448 -17.17 12.99 -3.65
C LEU A 448 -16.75 14.00 -2.58
N THR A 449 -16.20 15.14 -2.96
CA THR A 449 -15.82 16.22 -2.04
C THR A 449 -16.93 17.25 -1.82
N CYS A 450 -18.19 16.94 -2.16
CA CYS A 450 -19.33 17.83 -1.98
C CYS A 450 -19.60 18.08 -0.49
N PRO A 451 -19.58 19.36 -0.02
CA PRO A 451 -19.90 19.69 1.37
C PRO A 451 -21.31 19.25 1.74
N SER A 452 -21.55 18.87 3.00
CA SER A 452 -22.87 18.44 3.48
C SER A 452 -23.94 19.51 3.32
N THR A 453 -23.55 20.79 3.36
CA THR A 453 -24.44 21.97 3.25
C THR A 453 -24.76 22.39 1.82
N THR A 454 -23.99 21.93 0.83
CA THR A 454 -24.16 22.33 -0.58
C THR A 454 -25.06 21.32 -1.30
N ASP A 455 -26.04 21.80 -2.08
CA ASP A 455 -26.85 20.92 -2.92
C ASP A 455 -26.00 20.31 -4.06
N CYS A 456 -26.29 19.05 -4.41
CA CYS A 456 -25.57 18.39 -5.51
C CYS A 456 -25.79 19.09 -6.85
N SER A 457 -26.99 19.64 -7.11
CA SER A 457 -27.29 20.42 -8.30
C SER A 457 -26.39 21.65 -8.40
N ASP A 458 -26.25 22.38 -7.28
CA ASP A 458 -25.42 23.58 -7.23
C ASP A 458 -23.93 23.22 -7.39
N ARG A 459 -23.47 22.12 -6.73
CA ARG A 459 -22.09 21.63 -6.83
C ARG A 459 -21.67 21.20 -8.23
N CYS A 460 -22.61 20.66 -9.00
CA CYS A 460 -22.34 20.06 -10.30
C CYS A 460 -22.74 20.93 -11.49
N SER A 461 -23.33 22.10 -11.24
CA SER A 461 -23.81 23.02 -12.29
C SER A 461 -22.72 23.46 -13.25
N ASP A 462 -21.47 23.57 -12.80
CA ASP A 462 -20.32 23.97 -13.61
C ASP A 462 -20.00 23.01 -14.78
N TYR A 463 -20.52 21.77 -14.71
CA TYR A 463 -20.37 20.76 -15.76
C TYR A 463 -21.48 20.83 -16.84
N ILE A 464 -22.32 21.86 -16.82
CA ILE A 464 -23.32 22.09 -17.83
C ILE A 464 -22.91 23.31 -18.66
N ASN A 465 -22.88 23.16 -19.98
CA ASN A 465 -22.60 24.30 -20.86
C ASN A 465 -23.77 25.31 -20.77
N PRO A 466 -23.51 26.54 -20.29
CA PRO A 466 -24.56 27.57 -20.11
C PRO A 466 -25.23 28.00 -21.42
N GLU A 467 -24.63 27.74 -22.57
CA GLU A 467 -25.22 28.05 -23.88
C GLU A 467 -26.34 27.08 -24.30
N HIS A 468 -26.40 25.89 -23.66
CA HIS A 468 -27.39 24.86 -23.97
C HIS A 468 -28.71 25.06 -23.23
N LYS A 469 -29.43 26.18 -23.53
CA LYS A 469 -30.70 26.57 -22.87
C LYS A 469 -31.77 25.47 -22.84
N LYS A 470 -31.87 24.67 -23.91
CA LYS A 470 -32.82 23.53 -23.97
C LYS A 470 -32.47 22.43 -22.96
N THR A 471 -31.21 22.13 -22.82
CA THR A 471 -30.68 21.11 -21.85
C THR A 471 -30.91 21.60 -20.42
N ILE A 472 -30.60 22.86 -20.13
CA ILE A 472 -30.83 23.46 -18.82
C ILE A 472 -32.31 23.39 -18.44
N LYS A 473 -33.21 23.79 -19.35
CA LYS A 473 -34.67 23.75 -19.12
C LYS A 473 -35.14 22.31 -18.86
N ALA A 474 -34.68 21.35 -19.64
CA ALA A 474 -35.01 19.94 -19.45
C ALA A 474 -34.53 19.40 -18.10
N LEU A 475 -33.35 19.80 -17.62
CA LEU A 475 -32.85 19.43 -16.29
C LEU A 475 -33.64 20.13 -15.16
N GLN A 476 -34.09 21.36 -15.36
CA GLN A 476 -35.01 22.07 -14.42
C GLN A 476 -36.37 21.38 -14.36
N ASP A 477 -36.97 21.06 -15.50
CA ASP A 477 -38.27 20.38 -15.60
C ASP A 477 -38.18 18.97 -14.96
N ALA A 478 -37.01 18.32 -14.98
CA ALA A 478 -36.74 17.03 -14.33
C ALA A 478 -36.33 17.14 -12.85
N GLY A 479 -36.21 18.36 -12.30
CA GLY A 479 -35.85 18.60 -10.89
C GLY A 479 -34.37 18.44 -10.56
N TYR A 480 -33.46 18.43 -11.54
CA TYR A 480 -32.01 18.35 -11.35
C TYR A 480 -31.36 19.73 -11.18
N LEU A 481 -31.98 20.78 -11.62
CA LEU A 481 -31.54 22.16 -11.45
C LEU A 481 -32.68 23.00 -10.87
N LYS A 482 -32.32 24.03 -10.10
CA LYS A 482 -33.28 25.02 -9.55
C LYS A 482 -33.67 26.06 -10.57
#